data_30749a9279e165f81d7df33e979cbecf
#
_entry.id   30749a9279e165f81d7df33e979cbecf
#
_cell.length_a   1.000
_cell.length_b   1.000
_cell.length_c   1.000
_cell.angle_alpha   90.00
_cell.angle_beta   90.00
_cell.angle_gamma   90.00
#
_symmetry.space_group_name_H-M   'P 1'
#
loop_
_entity.id
_entity.type
_entity.pdbx_description
1 polymer ?
#
loop_
_entity_poly.entity_id
_entity_poly.type
_entity_poly.pdbx_seq_one_letter_code
_entity_poly.pdbx_strand_id
1 'polypeptide(L)'
;MPEAPDSVAEELELARCEEQAVRLATARTTVDAARLDERLGLAETSIGRMIPAAPPEPGQPATLIRVEPYRVLPYDANALKGPEPQVEGLFPVRDVPFAFYSDRKLFLHNMGHCMCAYLGERRGYEYIWHAIGDPEIRALVRAAMTQSALALASRYGADPAALARHIDDLIARFGNRALGDTVERVGRDPIRKLAPEDRILGAYRLAAEQGSPHSYLSLAAAVGTARLAAESEWSDERARAHIEDALFGDADESEDRALYRAQLAALEKGFDWAAQTALLDGHARRVGAI
;
A
#
# COMPACT_ATOMS: atom_id res chain seq x y z
N MET A 1 -4.57 -1.12 -27.04
CA MET A 1 -4.57 -1.81 -25.74
C MET A 1 -5.12 -0.81 -24.76
N PRO A 2 -6.15 -1.11 -23.95
CA PRO A 2 -6.54 -0.20 -22.88
C PRO A 2 -5.35 -0.03 -21.91
N GLU A 3 -5.09 1.21 -21.50
CA GLU A 3 -4.10 1.51 -20.48
C GLU A 3 -4.50 0.82 -19.17
N ALA A 4 -3.53 0.37 -18.38
CA ALA A 4 -3.79 -0.23 -17.09
C ALA A 4 -4.41 0.83 -16.15
N PRO A 5 -5.39 0.46 -15.29
CA PRO A 5 -6.03 1.39 -14.39
C PRO A 5 -5.02 2.04 -13.44
N ASP A 6 -5.12 3.36 -13.28
CA ASP A 6 -4.15 4.18 -12.56
C ASP A 6 -4.38 4.22 -11.03
N SER A 7 -5.53 3.76 -10.53
CA SER A 7 -5.85 3.75 -9.10
C SER A 7 -6.66 2.54 -8.66
N VAL A 8 -6.65 2.24 -7.36
CA VAL A 8 -7.51 1.20 -6.76
C VAL A 8 -8.99 1.50 -6.99
N ALA A 9 -9.38 2.78 -7.00
CA ALA A 9 -10.74 3.19 -7.32
C ALA A 9 -11.10 2.87 -8.77
N GLU A 10 -10.18 3.09 -9.71
CA GLU A 10 -10.35 2.72 -11.12
C GLU A 10 -10.34 1.21 -11.32
N GLU A 11 -9.49 0.47 -10.59
CA GLU A 11 -9.53 -1.01 -10.58
C GLU A 11 -10.87 -1.54 -10.08
N LEU A 12 -11.44 -0.94 -9.01
CA LEU A 12 -12.75 -1.28 -8.48
C LEU A 12 -13.88 -0.86 -9.43
N GLU A 13 -13.74 0.27 -10.11
CA GLU A 13 -14.70 0.74 -11.11
C GLU A 13 -14.61 -0.10 -12.37
N LEU A 14 -13.40 -0.50 -12.77
CA LEU A 14 -13.19 -1.43 -13.88
C LEU A 14 -13.79 -2.82 -13.56
N ALA A 15 -13.58 -3.34 -12.36
CA ALA A 15 -14.18 -4.59 -11.91
C ALA A 15 -15.71 -4.51 -11.88
N ARG A 16 -16.29 -3.38 -11.46
CA ARG A 16 -17.73 -3.12 -11.54
C ARG A 16 -18.21 -2.99 -12.98
N CYS A 17 -17.43 -2.37 -13.86
CA CYS A 17 -17.73 -2.26 -15.28
C CYS A 17 -17.65 -3.63 -15.97
N GLU A 18 -16.68 -4.48 -15.61
CA GLU A 18 -16.58 -5.85 -16.11
C GLU A 18 -17.76 -6.71 -15.63
N GLU A 19 -18.15 -6.59 -14.37
CA GLU A 19 -19.36 -7.22 -13.84
C GLU A 19 -20.61 -6.75 -14.57
N GLN A 20 -20.76 -5.44 -14.80
CA GLN A 20 -21.83 -4.88 -15.61
C GLN A 20 -21.77 -5.32 -17.07
N ALA A 21 -20.57 -5.41 -17.67
CA ALA A 21 -20.39 -5.87 -19.04
C ALA A 21 -20.74 -7.35 -19.19
N VAL A 22 -20.38 -8.19 -18.22
CA VAL A 22 -20.81 -9.58 -18.14
C VAL A 22 -22.31 -9.68 -18.00
N ARG A 23 -22.94 -8.89 -17.12
CA ARG A 23 -24.39 -8.83 -16.94
C ARG A 23 -25.10 -8.33 -18.20
N LEU A 24 -24.57 -7.30 -18.87
CA LEU A 24 -25.13 -6.77 -20.13
C LEU A 24 -24.92 -7.72 -21.32
N ALA A 25 -23.78 -8.35 -21.46
CA ALA A 25 -23.51 -9.36 -22.48
C ALA A 25 -24.45 -10.56 -22.33
N THR A 26 -24.76 -10.92 -21.09
CA THR A 26 -25.64 -12.02 -20.76
C THR A 26 -27.10 -11.68 -20.94
N ALA A 27 -27.51 -10.43 -20.66
CA ALA A 27 -28.87 -9.97 -20.94
C ALA A 27 -29.19 -9.92 -22.44
N ARG A 28 -28.16 -9.94 -23.32
CA ARG A 28 -28.31 -10.03 -24.78
C ARG A 28 -28.28 -11.46 -25.33
N THR A 29 -27.94 -12.42 -24.51
CA THR A 29 -28.02 -13.85 -24.83
C THR A 29 -29.27 -14.41 -24.13
N THR A 30 -29.80 -15.52 -24.61
CA THR A 30 -31.02 -16.19 -24.09
C THR A 30 -30.84 -16.80 -22.68
N VAL A 31 -29.86 -16.34 -21.91
CA VAL A 31 -29.59 -16.79 -20.55
C VAL A 31 -30.31 -15.86 -19.58
N ASP A 32 -31.18 -16.41 -18.75
CA ASP A 32 -31.89 -15.72 -17.69
C ASP A 32 -30.91 -15.10 -16.67
N ALA A 33 -30.96 -13.80 -16.45
CA ALA A 33 -30.08 -13.07 -15.53
C ALA A 33 -30.21 -13.62 -14.08
N ALA A 34 -31.41 -14.00 -13.65
CA ALA A 34 -31.63 -14.62 -12.35
C ALA A 34 -30.88 -15.95 -12.22
N ARG A 35 -30.83 -16.73 -13.29
CA ARG A 35 -30.10 -18.02 -13.31
C ARG A 35 -28.58 -17.85 -13.32
N LEU A 36 -28.09 -16.70 -13.77
CA LEU A 36 -26.67 -16.35 -13.64
C LEU A 36 -26.32 -15.94 -12.22
N ASP A 37 -27.11 -15.08 -11.61
CA ASP A 37 -26.90 -14.67 -10.21
C ASP A 37 -26.92 -15.87 -9.26
N GLU A 38 -27.67 -16.94 -9.60
CA GLU A 38 -27.66 -18.19 -8.82
C GLU A 38 -26.39 -19.05 -9.04
N ARG A 39 -25.77 -18.97 -10.21
CA ARG A 39 -24.73 -19.92 -10.64
C ARG A 39 -23.35 -19.31 -10.86
N LEU A 40 -23.27 -18.01 -11.07
CA LEU A 40 -22.00 -17.30 -11.26
C LEU A 40 -21.57 -16.65 -9.95
N GLY A 41 -20.46 -17.13 -9.37
CA GLY A 41 -19.78 -16.50 -8.26
C GLY A 41 -18.58 -15.71 -8.76
N LEU A 42 -18.52 -14.41 -8.41
CA LEU A 42 -17.36 -13.55 -8.67
C LEU A 42 -16.59 -13.42 -7.36
N ALA A 43 -15.45 -14.11 -7.27
CA ALA A 43 -14.61 -14.11 -6.08
C ALA A 43 -13.46 -13.11 -6.24
N GLU A 44 -13.39 -12.13 -5.33
CA GLU A 44 -12.23 -11.24 -5.24
C GLU A 44 -10.97 -12.03 -4.89
N THR A 45 -9.83 -11.54 -5.40
CA THR A 45 -8.51 -12.08 -5.08
C THR A 45 -7.53 -10.96 -4.72
N SER A 46 -6.53 -11.25 -3.90
CA SER A 46 -5.48 -10.28 -3.56
C SER A 46 -4.11 -10.80 -3.97
N ILE A 47 -3.56 -10.24 -5.06
CA ILE A 47 -2.27 -10.64 -5.60
C ILE A 47 -1.15 -9.96 -4.79
N GLY A 48 -0.48 -10.75 -3.94
CA GLY A 48 0.64 -10.27 -3.11
C GLY A 48 2.02 -10.56 -3.71
N ARG A 49 2.10 -11.22 -4.88
CA ARG A 49 3.36 -11.58 -5.54
C ARG A 49 3.98 -10.38 -6.23
N MET A 50 5.29 -10.16 -6.02
CA MET A 50 6.06 -9.18 -6.78
C MET A 50 6.62 -9.79 -8.05
N ILE A 51 6.58 -9.01 -9.13
CA ILE A 51 7.07 -9.41 -10.46
C ILE A 51 8.27 -8.51 -10.78
N PRO A 52 9.45 -9.10 -11.10
CA PRO A 52 10.60 -8.32 -11.53
C PRO A 52 10.29 -7.42 -12.71
N ALA A 53 10.80 -6.21 -12.70
CA ALA A 53 10.65 -5.26 -13.80
C ALA A 53 11.54 -5.60 -15.01
N ALA A 54 12.47 -6.55 -14.87
CA ALA A 54 13.40 -6.91 -15.92
C ALA A 54 12.71 -7.57 -17.12
N PRO A 55 13.01 -7.13 -18.36
CA PRO A 55 12.52 -7.79 -19.56
C PRO A 55 13.06 -9.23 -19.66
N PRO A 56 12.43 -10.11 -20.44
CA PRO A 56 12.97 -11.44 -20.72
C PRO A 56 14.39 -11.33 -21.30
N GLU A 57 15.26 -12.27 -20.97
CA GLU A 57 16.60 -12.33 -21.56
C GLU A 57 16.54 -12.61 -23.06
N PRO A 58 17.51 -12.12 -23.84
CA PRO A 58 17.56 -12.42 -25.28
C PRO A 58 17.45 -13.92 -25.57
N GLY A 59 16.52 -14.29 -26.44
CA GLY A 59 16.26 -15.70 -26.78
C GLY A 59 15.23 -16.41 -25.89
N GLN A 60 14.71 -15.78 -24.86
CA GLN A 60 13.62 -16.36 -24.08
C GLN A 60 12.25 -15.97 -24.66
N PRO A 61 11.24 -16.84 -24.54
CA PRO A 61 9.87 -16.49 -24.94
C PRO A 61 9.37 -15.26 -24.26
N ALA A 62 8.69 -14.36 -24.97
CA ALA A 62 8.06 -13.16 -24.39
C ALA A 62 6.98 -13.48 -23.34
N THR A 63 6.48 -14.71 -23.35
CA THR A 63 5.50 -15.22 -22.36
C THR A 63 6.13 -15.75 -21.09
N LEU A 64 7.48 -15.81 -21.01
CA LEU A 64 8.17 -16.24 -19.79
C LEU A 64 8.18 -15.10 -18.78
N ILE A 65 7.39 -15.23 -17.73
CA ILE A 65 7.34 -14.28 -16.62
C ILE A 65 8.11 -14.89 -15.44
N ARG A 66 9.19 -14.23 -15.04
CA ARG A 66 9.90 -14.56 -13.80
C ARG A 66 9.16 -13.93 -12.63
N VAL A 67 9.03 -14.64 -11.53
CA VAL A 67 8.35 -14.16 -10.32
C VAL A 67 9.10 -14.64 -9.09
N GLU A 68 8.89 -13.96 -7.96
CA GLU A 68 9.36 -14.45 -6.68
C GLU A 68 8.66 -15.75 -6.24
N PRO A 69 9.23 -16.53 -5.32
CA PRO A 69 8.68 -17.84 -4.93
C PRO A 69 7.36 -17.77 -4.14
N TYR A 70 6.88 -16.58 -3.74
CA TYR A 70 5.60 -16.41 -3.05
C TYR A 70 4.45 -16.96 -3.90
N ARG A 71 3.66 -17.92 -3.34
CA ARG A 71 2.66 -18.69 -4.10
C ARG A 71 1.23 -18.55 -3.59
N VAL A 72 0.99 -17.78 -2.54
CA VAL A 72 -0.34 -17.69 -1.92
C VAL A 72 -1.19 -16.65 -2.64
N LEU A 73 -2.34 -17.08 -3.15
CA LEU A 73 -3.38 -16.23 -3.71
C LEU A 73 -4.65 -16.38 -2.88
N PRO A 74 -4.90 -15.49 -1.91
CA PRO A 74 -6.16 -15.49 -1.19
C PRO A 74 -7.31 -15.08 -2.11
N TYR A 75 -8.45 -15.73 -1.95
CA TYR A 75 -9.69 -15.41 -2.65
C TYR A 75 -10.89 -15.45 -1.71
N ASP A 76 -11.92 -14.66 -2.00
CA ASP A 76 -13.18 -14.69 -1.25
C ASP A 76 -13.97 -15.95 -1.56
N ALA A 77 -13.82 -16.93 -0.68
CA ALA A 77 -14.51 -18.21 -0.84
C ALA A 77 -16.02 -18.15 -0.53
N ASN A 78 -16.48 -17.07 0.14
CA ASN A 78 -17.92 -16.86 0.38
C ASN A 78 -18.67 -16.43 -0.88
N ALA A 79 -17.98 -15.87 -1.86
CA ALA A 79 -18.56 -15.46 -3.15
C ALA A 79 -18.74 -16.66 -4.14
N LEU A 80 -18.18 -17.82 -3.84
CA LEU A 80 -18.31 -19.00 -4.72
C LEU A 80 -19.75 -19.50 -4.76
N LYS A 81 -20.20 -19.86 -5.95
CA LYS A 81 -21.51 -20.50 -6.22
C LYS A 81 -21.40 -22.00 -6.57
N GLY A 82 -20.20 -22.54 -6.50
CA GLY A 82 -19.89 -23.93 -6.86
C GLY A 82 -18.81 -24.53 -5.95
N PRO A 83 -18.28 -25.69 -6.30
CA PRO A 83 -17.22 -26.34 -5.52
C PRO A 83 -15.95 -25.50 -5.50
N GLU A 84 -15.21 -25.59 -4.41
CA GLU A 84 -13.92 -24.92 -4.29
C GLU A 84 -12.91 -25.44 -5.32
N PRO A 85 -12.15 -24.53 -5.95
CA PRO A 85 -11.09 -24.94 -6.83
C PRO A 85 -9.97 -25.63 -6.04
N GLN A 86 -9.58 -26.83 -6.48
CA GLN A 86 -8.51 -27.61 -5.86
C GLN A 86 -7.19 -27.31 -6.59
N VAL A 87 -6.64 -26.10 -6.36
CA VAL A 87 -5.40 -25.63 -7.00
C VAL A 87 -4.42 -25.22 -5.92
N GLU A 88 -3.19 -25.75 -5.99
CA GLU A 88 -2.11 -25.38 -5.06
C GLU A 88 -1.82 -23.87 -5.11
N GLY A 89 -1.79 -23.25 -3.94
CA GLY A 89 -1.55 -21.81 -3.82
C GLY A 89 -2.81 -20.95 -3.72
N LEU A 90 -3.98 -21.47 -4.09
CA LEU A 90 -5.24 -20.80 -3.78
C LEU A 90 -5.55 -20.95 -2.28
N PHE A 91 -5.86 -19.85 -1.62
CA PHE A 91 -6.15 -19.81 -0.19
C PHE A 91 -7.59 -19.29 0.01
N PRO A 92 -8.54 -20.16 0.40
CA PRO A 92 -9.92 -19.74 0.65
C PRO A 92 -10.02 -18.90 1.92
N VAL A 93 -10.59 -17.71 1.79
CA VAL A 93 -10.88 -16.81 2.91
C VAL A 93 -12.37 -16.90 3.24
N ARG A 94 -12.68 -17.17 4.53
CA ARG A 94 -14.05 -17.30 5.04
C ARG A 94 -14.28 -16.57 6.35
N ASP A 95 -13.29 -16.58 7.23
CA ASP A 95 -13.43 -16.19 8.63
C ASP A 95 -13.29 -14.67 8.87
N VAL A 96 -12.82 -13.94 7.86
CA VAL A 96 -12.68 -12.48 7.89
C VAL A 96 -13.26 -11.89 6.61
N PRO A 97 -13.77 -10.65 6.64
CA PRO A 97 -14.15 -9.94 5.41
C PRO A 97 -12.99 -9.90 4.41
N PHE A 98 -13.24 -10.16 3.12
CA PHE A 98 -12.16 -10.19 2.12
C PHE A 98 -11.46 -8.84 1.98
N ALA A 99 -12.15 -7.73 2.27
CA ALA A 99 -11.58 -6.40 2.37
C ALA A 99 -10.31 -6.32 3.25
N PHE A 100 -10.18 -7.18 4.27
CA PHE A 100 -8.94 -7.28 5.05
C PHE A 100 -7.72 -7.59 4.19
N TYR A 101 -7.84 -8.46 3.20
CA TYR A 101 -6.71 -8.83 2.33
C TYR A 101 -6.35 -7.72 1.36
N SER A 102 -7.33 -6.98 0.87
CA SER A 102 -7.14 -5.81 0.02
C SER A 102 -6.48 -4.67 0.81
N ASP A 103 -7.01 -4.33 1.98
CA ASP A 103 -6.46 -3.32 2.87
C ASP A 103 -5.06 -3.70 3.37
N ARG A 104 -4.83 -4.96 3.74
CA ARG A 104 -3.51 -5.45 4.14
C ARG A 104 -2.49 -5.28 3.01
N LYS A 105 -2.87 -5.59 1.77
CA LYS A 105 -1.99 -5.35 0.62
C LYS A 105 -1.73 -3.86 0.44
N LEU A 106 -2.77 -3.04 0.48
CA LEU A 106 -2.65 -1.60 0.20
C LEU A 106 -1.91 -0.87 1.32
N PHE A 107 -2.36 -1.02 2.57
CA PHE A 107 -1.90 -0.23 3.71
C PHE A 107 -0.67 -0.81 4.42
N LEU A 108 -0.31 -2.07 4.15
CA LEU A 108 0.89 -2.67 4.71
C LEU A 108 1.98 -2.86 3.65
N HIS A 109 1.70 -3.68 2.61
CA HIS A 109 2.68 -3.99 1.56
C HIS A 109 3.00 -2.77 0.70
N ASN A 110 1.99 -2.18 0.06
CA ASN A 110 2.20 -1.07 -0.88
C ASN A 110 2.66 0.20 -0.15
N MET A 111 2.14 0.48 1.04
CA MET A 111 2.58 1.59 1.88
C MET A 111 4.06 1.45 2.26
N GLY A 112 4.46 0.31 2.83
CA GLY A 112 5.84 0.08 3.24
C GLY A 112 6.82 0.13 2.06
N HIS A 113 6.45 -0.44 0.91
CA HIS A 113 7.25 -0.40 -0.31
C HIS A 113 7.44 1.03 -0.83
N CYS A 114 6.36 1.82 -0.83
CA CYS A 114 6.37 3.20 -1.27
C CYS A 114 7.20 4.10 -0.33
N MET A 115 7.02 3.97 0.99
CA MET A 115 7.83 4.69 1.98
C MET A 115 9.32 4.34 1.86
N CYS A 116 9.64 3.06 1.63
CA CYS A 116 11.02 2.62 1.38
C CYS A 116 11.63 3.32 0.16
N ALA A 117 10.85 3.46 -0.93
CA ALA A 117 11.29 4.17 -2.13
C ALA A 117 11.56 5.65 -1.85
N TYR A 118 10.63 6.34 -1.20
CA TYR A 118 10.76 7.77 -0.91
C TYR A 118 11.93 8.09 0.03
N LEU A 119 12.15 7.27 1.06
CA LEU A 119 13.32 7.38 1.94
C LEU A 119 14.61 7.03 1.20
N GLY A 120 14.58 5.98 0.36
CA GLY A 120 15.71 5.55 -0.45
C GLY A 120 16.19 6.62 -1.41
N GLU A 121 15.26 7.33 -2.04
CA GLU A 121 15.57 8.47 -2.90
C GLU A 121 16.29 9.60 -2.14
N ARG A 122 15.82 9.94 -0.94
CA ARG A 122 16.45 10.97 -0.08
C ARG A 122 17.88 10.61 0.33
N ARG A 123 18.24 9.33 0.29
CA ARG A 123 19.59 8.80 0.53
C ARG A 123 20.36 8.52 -0.76
N GLY A 124 19.77 8.75 -1.95
CA GLY A 124 20.40 8.49 -3.25
C GLY A 124 20.56 7.02 -3.61
N TYR A 125 19.75 6.14 -3.05
CA TYR A 125 19.74 4.72 -3.43
C TYR A 125 19.03 4.51 -4.77
N GLU A 126 19.60 3.69 -5.64
CA GLU A 126 19.02 3.35 -6.92
C GLU A 126 17.97 2.22 -6.80
N TYR A 127 18.20 1.25 -5.91
CA TYR A 127 17.38 0.05 -5.78
C TYR A 127 16.71 -0.06 -4.41
N ILE A 128 15.51 -0.63 -4.39
CA ILE A 128 14.75 -0.89 -3.16
C ILE A 128 15.52 -1.80 -2.20
N TRP A 129 16.20 -2.83 -2.73
CA TRP A 129 16.99 -3.73 -1.87
C TRP A 129 18.17 -3.03 -1.19
N HIS A 130 18.74 -1.98 -1.78
CA HIS A 130 19.72 -1.12 -1.13
C HIS A 130 19.07 -0.28 -0.02
N ALA A 131 17.94 0.38 -0.36
CA ALA A 131 17.23 1.24 0.57
C ALA A 131 16.76 0.46 1.82
N ILE A 132 16.13 -0.73 1.65
CA ILE A 132 15.70 -1.53 2.80
C ILE A 132 16.87 -2.21 3.53
N GLY A 133 18.03 -2.30 2.88
CA GLY A 133 19.28 -2.74 3.48
C GLY A 133 19.87 -1.73 4.48
N ASP A 134 19.55 -0.44 4.30
CA ASP A 134 19.92 0.61 5.25
C ASP A 134 19.15 0.42 6.58
N PRO A 135 19.87 0.30 7.72
CA PRO A 135 19.23 0.00 9.00
C PRO A 135 18.29 1.10 9.49
N GLU A 136 18.56 2.37 9.16
CA GLU A 136 17.71 3.50 9.54
C GLU A 136 16.41 3.50 8.73
N ILE A 137 16.50 3.35 7.41
CA ILE A 137 15.32 3.24 6.53
C ILE A 137 14.48 2.04 6.93
N ARG A 138 15.11 0.88 7.12
CA ARG A 138 14.42 -0.34 7.52
C ARG A 138 13.67 -0.18 8.85
N ALA A 139 14.25 0.49 9.82
CA ALA A 139 13.62 0.74 11.12
C ALA A 139 12.37 1.62 10.97
N LEU A 140 12.45 2.72 10.20
CA LEU A 140 11.32 3.62 9.95
C LEU A 140 10.19 2.93 9.18
N VAL A 141 10.52 2.23 8.10
CA VAL A 141 9.54 1.49 7.28
C VAL A 141 8.85 0.42 8.13
N ARG A 142 9.63 -0.36 8.91
CA ARG A 142 9.08 -1.37 9.82
C ARG A 142 8.13 -0.76 10.84
N ALA A 143 8.49 0.37 11.44
CA ALA A 143 7.66 1.05 12.44
C ALA A 143 6.34 1.55 11.84
N ALA A 144 6.37 2.16 10.65
CA ALA A 144 5.16 2.57 9.94
C ALA A 144 4.27 1.37 9.58
N MET A 145 4.86 0.28 9.07
CA MET A 145 4.13 -0.96 8.80
C MET A 145 3.51 -1.55 10.08
N THR A 146 4.20 -1.46 11.22
CA THR A 146 3.67 -1.93 12.50
C THR A 146 2.47 -1.09 12.94
N GLN A 147 2.51 0.23 12.80
CA GLN A 147 1.36 1.10 13.10
C GLN A 147 0.15 0.76 12.23
N SER A 148 0.36 0.59 10.93
CA SER A 148 -0.69 0.14 10.00
C SER A 148 -1.23 -1.25 10.37
N ALA A 149 -0.37 -2.19 10.74
CA ALA A 149 -0.78 -3.53 11.18
C ALA A 149 -1.65 -3.50 12.45
N LEU A 150 -1.34 -2.64 13.42
CA LEU A 150 -2.16 -2.46 14.62
C LEU A 150 -3.56 -1.92 14.27
N ALA A 151 -3.64 -0.97 13.35
CA ALA A 151 -4.92 -0.46 12.88
C ALA A 151 -5.75 -1.52 12.14
N LEU A 152 -5.12 -2.32 11.28
CA LEU A 152 -5.77 -3.46 10.61
C LEU A 152 -6.23 -4.52 11.60
N ALA A 153 -5.41 -4.84 12.61
CA ALA A 153 -5.79 -5.76 13.67
C ALA A 153 -7.01 -5.28 14.45
N SER A 154 -7.05 -3.97 14.79
CA SER A 154 -8.19 -3.35 15.47
C SER A 154 -9.46 -3.41 14.63
N ARG A 155 -9.38 -3.02 13.36
CA ARG A 155 -10.54 -2.95 12.45
C ARG A 155 -11.14 -4.32 12.14
N TYR A 156 -10.30 -5.34 11.94
CA TYR A 156 -10.71 -6.65 11.41
C TYR A 156 -10.65 -7.77 12.44
N GLY A 157 -10.19 -7.53 13.66
CA GLY A 157 -9.94 -8.58 14.66
C GLY A 157 -8.83 -9.54 14.24
N ALA A 158 -7.89 -9.11 13.38
CA ALA A 158 -6.82 -9.96 12.87
C ALA A 158 -5.74 -10.20 13.94
N ASP A 159 -5.06 -11.36 13.88
CA ASP A 159 -3.96 -11.68 14.79
C ASP A 159 -2.75 -10.75 14.57
N PRO A 160 -2.40 -9.89 15.56
CA PRO A 160 -1.24 -9.01 15.45
C PRO A 160 0.07 -9.76 15.23
N ALA A 161 0.22 -10.97 15.78
CA ALA A 161 1.43 -11.78 15.59
C ALA A 161 1.55 -12.30 14.16
N ALA A 162 0.43 -12.65 13.52
CA ALA A 162 0.42 -13.01 12.10
C ALA A 162 0.79 -11.80 11.21
N LEU A 163 0.29 -10.61 11.53
CA LEU A 163 0.65 -9.38 10.82
C LEU A 163 2.13 -9.02 11.02
N ALA A 164 2.69 -9.20 12.22
CA ALA A 164 4.11 -8.99 12.46
C ALA A 164 4.99 -9.93 11.62
N ARG A 165 4.63 -11.21 11.54
CA ARG A 165 5.32 -12.19 10.66
C ARG A 165 5.20 -11.80 9.18
N HIS A 166 4.06 -11.26 8.77
CA HIS A 166 3.86 -10.78 7.41
C HIS A 166 4.73 -9.55 7.09
N ILE A 167 4.93 -8.64 8.06
CA ILE A 167 5.88 -7.52 7.94
C ILE A 167 7.30 -8.05 7.74
N ASP A 168 7.74 -9.03 8.54
CA ASP A 168 9.06 -9.64 8.40
C ASP A 168 9.28 -10.26 7.03
N ASP A 169 8.29 -10.98 6.51
CA ASP A 169 8.29 -11.54 5.16
C ASP A 169 8.42 -10.43 4.10
N LEU A 170 7.61 -9.37 4.19
CA LEU A 170 7.65 -8.26 3.23
C LEU A 170 9.01 -7.54 3.23
N ILE A 171 9.58 -7.27 4.40
CA ILE A 171 10.90 -6.62 4.51
C ILE A 171 11.99 -7.51 3.87
N ALA A 172 11.94 -8.81 4.11
CA ALA A 172 12.86 -9.75 3.48
C ALA A 172 12.70 -9.76 1.94
N ARG A 173 11.47 -9.70 1.45
CA ARG A 173 11.15 -9.66 0.01
C ARG A 173 11.56 -8.35 -0.63
N PHE A 174 11.41 -7.20 0.03
CA PHE A 174 11.94 -5.91 -0.45
C PHE A 174 13.47 -5.95 -0.60
N GLY A 175 14.15 -6.74 0.22
CA GLY A 175 15.59 -7.00 0.10
C GLY A 175 16.00 -7.95 -1.03
N ASN A 176 15.06 -8.50 -1.79
CA ASN A 176 15.36 -9.43 -2.88
C ASN A 176 15.92 -8.72 -4.11
N ARG A 177 17.22 -8.84 -4.33
CA ARG A 177 17.95 -8.24 -5.48
C ARG A 177 17.43 -8.70 -6.83
N ALA A 178 16.91 -9.92 -6.91
CA ALA A 178 16.43 -10.50 -8.17
C ALA A 178 15.16 -9.81 -8.70
N LEU A 179 14.46 -9.03 -7.87
CA LEU A 179 13.31 -8.22 -8.32
C LEU A 179 13.73 -7.04 -9.20
N GLY A 180 14.95 -6.51 -9.01
CA GLY A 180 15.45 -5.38 -9.78
C GLY A 180 14.61 -4.09 -9.60
N ASP A 181 13.81 -4.00 -8.52
CA ASP A 181 12.97 -2.85 -8.24
C ASP A 181 13.80 -1.61 -7.97
N THR A 182 13.64 -0.58 -8.83
CA THR A 182 14.28 0.71 -8.62
C THR A 182 13.45 1.60 -7.71
N VAL A 183 14.13 2.45 -6.97
CA VAL A 183 13.52 3.51 -6.14
C VAL A 183 12.64 4.42 -6.99
N GLU A 184 13.11 4.80 -8.19
CA GLU A 184 12.36 5.62 -9.14
C GLU A 184 11.04 4.94 -9.54
N ARG A 185 11.07 3.69 -10.01
CA ARG A 185 9.88 2.95 -10.44
C ARG A 185 8.86 2.82 -9.32
N VAL A 186 9.32 2.47 -8.13
CA VAL A 186 8.44 2.28 -6.96
C VAL A 186 7.95 3.62 -6.41
N GLY A 187 8.74 4.70 -6.53
CA GLY A 187 8.40 6.05 -6.07
C GLY A 187 7.54 6.86 -7.04
N ARG A 188 7.45 6.49 -8.34
CA ARG A 188 6.70 7.25 -9.36
C ARG A 188 5.22 7.43 -9.01
N ASP A 189 4.59 8.45 -9.61
CA ASP A 189 3.17 8.75 -9.48
C ASP A 189 2.74 9.05 -8.02
N PRO A 190 3.36 10.05 -7.39
CA PRO A 190 3.05 10.41 -6.01
C PRO A 190 1.64 10.99 -5.84
N ILE A 191 1.05 11.62 -6.87
CA ILE A 191 -0.32 12.17 -6.83
C ILE A 191 -1.30 11.05 -6.48
N ARG A 192 -1.28 9.96 -7.22
CA ARG A 192 -2.15 8.80 -6.96
C ARG A 192 -1.84 8.15 -5.61
N LYS A 193 -0.55 7.90 -5.33
CA LYS A 193 -0.12 7.18 -4.11
C LYS A 193 -0.36 7.93 -2.81
N LEU A 194 -0.61 9.22 -2.90
CA LEU A 194 -1.01 10.10 -1.82
C LEU A 194 -2.50 10.49 -1.93
N ALA A 195 -3.29 9.79 -2.74
CA ALA A 195 -4.73 9.98 -2.69
C ALA A 195 -5.28 9.58 -1.31
N PRO A 196 -6.38 10.20 -0.82
CA PRO A 196 -6.90 9.97 0.53
C PRO A 196 -7.19 8.52 0.88
N GLU A 197 -7.57 7.71 -0.10
CA GLU A 197 -7.91 6.28 0.08
C GLU A 197 -6.76 5.35 -0.32
N ASP A 198 -5.65 5.88 -0.86
CA ASP A 198 -4.51 5.07 -1.30
C ASP A 198 -3.56 4.78 -0.12
N ARG A 199 -2.50 4.06 -0.39
CA ARG A 199 -1.58 3.36 0.51
C ARG A 199 -1.03 4.15 1.69
N ILE A 200 -0.73 5.45 1.53
CA ILE A 200 -0.09 6.25 2.59
C ILE A 200 -1.16 6.96 3.42
N LEU A 201 -1.99 7.81 2.80
CA LEU A 201 -3.00 8.57 3.53
C LEU A 201 -4.12 7.66 4.03
N GLY A 202 -4.51 6.64 3.27
CA GLY A 202 -5.48 5.64 3.72
C GLY A 202 -4.99 4.86 4.94
N ALA A 203 -3.71 4.46 4.98
CA ALA A 203 -3.13 3.81 6.16
C ALA A 203 -3.10 4.75 7.38
N TYR A 204 -2.74 6.01 7.19
CA TYR A 204 -2.77 7.03 8.25
C TYR A 204 -4.20 7.21 8.79
N ARG A 205 -5.17 7.44 7.90
CA ARG A 205 -6.58 7.64 8.27
C ARG A 205 -7.16 6.43 8.99
N LEU A 206 -6.90 5.23 8.48
CA LEU A 206 -7.30 4.00 9.17
C LEU A 206 -6.74 3.95 10.59
N ALA A 207 -5.46 4.27 10.78
CA ALA A 207 -4.85 4.25 12.11
C ALA A 207 -5.45 5.32 13.04
N ALA A 208 -5.69 6.52 12.54
CA ALA A 208 -6.36 7.60 13.28
C ALA A 208 -7.80 7.21 13.67
N GLU A 209 -8.60 6.66 12.73
CA GLU A 209 -9.96 6.18 12.98
C GLU A 209 -10.03 5.07 14.05
N GLN A 210 -9.02 4.20 14.09
CA GLN A 210 -8.93 3.12 15.09
C GLN A 210 -8.30 3.56 16.41
N GLY A 211 -7.93 4.84 16.58
CA GLY A 211 -7.19 5.32 17.74
C GLY A 211 -5.82 4.64 17.91
N SER A 212 -5.25 4.14 16.84
CA SER A 212 -3.93 3.49 16.82
C SER A 212 -2.81 4.51 16.62
N PRO A 213 -1.59 4.26 17.12
CA PRO A 213 -0.44 5.10 16.84
C PRO A 213 -0.21 5.27 15.34
N HIS A 214 0.11 6.49 14.86
CA HIS A 214 0.27 6.81 13.45
C HIS A 214 1.38 7.82 13.14
N SER A 215 2.27 8.08 14.09
CA SER A 215 3.36 9.05 13.94
C SER A 215 4.39 8.68 12.86
N TYR A 216 4.65 7.38 12.64
CA TYR A 216 5.50 6.92 11.54
C TYR A 216 4.76 6.92 10.18
N LEU A 217 3.44 6.78 10.18
CA LEU A 217 2.61 6.98 8.99
C LEU A 217 2.56 8.46 8.61
N SER A 218 2.57 9.38 9.60
CA SER A 218 2.78 10.82 9.37
C SER A 218 4.12 11.09 8.66
N LEU A 219 5.21 10.42 9.06
CA LEU A 219 6.48 10.53 8.36
C LEU A 219 6.39 10.00 6.92
N ALA A 220 5.68 8.90 6.69
CA ALA A 220 5.44 8.39 5.33
C ALA A 220 4.70 9.42 4.46
N ALA A 221 3.70 10.12 5.02
CA ALA A 221 3.02 11.22 4.35
C ALA A 221 3.97 12.40 4.07
N ALA A 222 4.81 12.79 5.04
CA ALA A 222 5.76 13.90 4.87
C ALA A 222 6.81 13.62 3.77
N VAL A 223 7.41 12.41 3.72
CA VAL A 223 8.35 12.07 2.65
C VAL A 223 7.66 11.95 1.29
N GLY A 224 6.41 11.49 1.27
CA GLY A 224 5.57 11.47 0.07
C GLY A 224 5.25 12.88 -0.44
N THR A 225 4.93 13.83 0.44
CA THR A 225 4.71 15.24 0.09
C THR A 225 5.94 15.88 -0.53
N ALA A 226 7.12 15.63 0.05
CA ALA A 226 8.37 16.11 -0.50
C ALA A 226 8.67 15.51 -1.89
N ARG A 227 8.28 14.25 -2.12
CA ARG A 227 8.37 13.63 -3.45
C ARG A 227 7.36 14.22 -4.43
N LEU A 228 6.13 14.47 -4.00
CA LEU A 228 5.09 15.09 -4.82
C LEU A 228 5.53 16.45 -5.33
N ALA A 229 6.09 17.29 -4.46
CA ALA A 229 6.61 18.59 -4.84
C ALA A 229 7.79 18.50 -5.85
N ALA A 230 8.64 17.49 -5.71
CA ALA A 230 9.81 17.31 -6.58
C ALA A 230 9.45 16.75 -7.98
N GLU A 231 8.42 15.92 -8.09
CA GLU A 231 8.05 15.24 -9.36
C GLU A 231 6.96 15.97 -10.13
N SER A 232 6.09 16.71 -9.47
CA SER A 232 4.96 17.39 -10.09
C SER A 232 5.29 18.85 -10.42
N GLU A 233 4.45 19.49 -11.24
CA GLU A 233 4.48 20.94 -11.47
C GLU A 233 3.94 21.75 -10.28
N TRP A 234 3.70 21.12 -9.15
CA TRP A 234 3.20 21.76 -7.94
C TRP A 234 4.33 22.42 -7.16
N SER A 235 4.08 23.61 -6.63
CA SER A 235 4.98 24.19 -5.64
C SER A 235 4.96 23.39 -4.34
N ASP A 236 6.03 23.49 -3.55
CA ASP A 236 6.13 22.87 -2.21
C ASP A 236 4.93 23.26 -1.32
N GLU A 237 4.51 24.53 -1.40
CA GLU A 237 3.36 25.03 -0.65
C GLU A 237 2.05 24.36 -1.08
N ARG A 238 1.83 24.19 -2.39
CA ARG A 238 0.64 23.52 -2.92
C ARG A 238 0.62 22.04 -2.55
N ALA A 239 1.74 21.35 -2.69
CA ALA A 239 1.84 19.93 -2.30
C ALA A 239 1.55 19.75 -0.82
N ARG A 240 2.16 20.59 0.03
CA ARG A 240 1.93 20.57 1.47
C ARG A 240 0.46 20.85 1.82
N ALA A 241 -0.12 21.92 1.28
CA ALA A 241 -1.51 22.28 1.57
C ALA A 241 -2.49 21.17 1.15
N HIS A 242 -2.29 20.54 0.01
CA HIS A 242 -3.12 19.45 -0.47
C HIS A 242 -3.09 18.23 0.46
N ILE A 243 -1.90 17.81 0.88
CA ILE A 243 -1.76 16.65 1.77
C ILE A 243 -2.24 16.97 3.19
N GLU A 244 -1.98 18.19 3.67
CA GLU A 244 -2.44 18.64 4.97
C GLU A 244 -3.97 18.71 5.07
N ASP A 245 -4.63 19.19 4.01
CA ASP A 245 -6.08 19.17 3.88
C ASP A 245 -6.62 17.73 3.87
N ALA A 246 -6.00 16.85 3.10
CA ALA A 246 -6.39 15.44 3.03
C ALA A 246 -6.22 14.68 4.36
N LEU A 247 -5.22 15.03 5.17
CA LEU A 247 -4.97 14.40 6.47
C LEU A 247 -5.85 14.97 7.60
N PHE A 248 -6.04 16.29 7.62
CA PHE A 248 -6.56 17.00 8.78
C PHE A 248 -7.82 17.82 8.47
N GLY A 249 -8.12 18.09 7.18
CA GLY A 249 -9.26 18.93 6.77
C GLY A 249 -9.23 20.31 7.44
N ASP A 250 -10.40 20.80 7.81
CA ASP A 250 -10.59 22.09 8.53
C ASP A 250 -10.36 21.97 10.06
N ALA A 251 -9.84 20.84 10.55
CA ALA A 251 -9.57 20.67 11.98
C ALA A 251 -8.57 21.72 12.48
N ASP A 252 -8.75 22.15 13.74
CA ASP A 252 -7.82 23.04 14.41
C ASP A 252 -6.41 22.43 14.53
N GLU A 253 -5.44 23.25 14.92
CA GLU A 253 -4.07 22.80 15.16
C GLU A 253 -4.07 21.64 16.17
N SER A 254 -3.46 20.52 15.77
CA SER A 254 -3.33 19.30 16.57
C SER A 254 -1.86 18.89 16.70
N GLU A 255 -1.57 18.05 17.70
CA GLU A 255 -0.22 17.49 17.88
C GLU A 255 0.24 16.70 16.64
N ASP A 256 -0.68 16.03 15.96
CA ASP A 256 -0.39 15.28 14.75
C ASP A 256 -0.09 16.19 13.55
N ARG A 257 -0.86 17.28 13.39
CA ARG A 257 -0.61 18.31 12.37
C ARG A 257 0.75 18.98 12.62
N ALA A 258 1.04 19.32 13.87
CA ALA A 258 2.32 19.90 14.26
C ALA A 258 3.49 18.92 14.00
N LEU A 259 3.31 17.63 14.28
CA LEU A 259 4.31 16.60 13.96
C LEU A 259 4.57 16.52 12.47
N TYR A 260 3.51 16.39 11.66
CA TYR A 260 3.64 16.31 10.19
C TYR A 260 4.42 17.52 9.63
N ARG A 261 4.06 18.73 10.03
CA ARG A 261 4.75 19.97 9.60
C ARG A 261 6.22 19.98 10.02
N ALA A 262 6.52 19.56 11.23
CA ALA A 262 7.89 19.49 11.75
C ALA A 262 8.73 18.44 10.99
N GLN A 263 8.14 17.28 10.69
CA GLN A 263 8.78 16.23 9.88
C GLN A 263 9.09 16.73 8.46
N LEU A 264 8.12 17.40 7.81
CA LEU A 264 8.30 17.96 6.48
C LEU A 264 9.39 19.04 6.46
N ALA A 265 9.38 19.98 7.40
CA ALA A 265 10.40 21.03 7.52
C ALA A 265 11.81 20.48 7.80
N ALA A 266 11.91 19.37 8.53
CA ALA A 266 13.18 18.68 8.73
C ALA A 266 13.69 18.02 7.43
N LEU A 267 12.79 17.53 6.57
CA LEU A 267 13.13 16.94 5.28
C LEU A 267 13.63 17.96 4.25
N GLU A 268 13.24 19.22 4.34
CA GLU A 268 13.76 20.31 3.49
C GLU A 268 15.29 20.50 3.62
N LYS A 269 15.82 20.17 4.79
CA LYS A 269 17.27 20.22 5.10
C LYS A 269 18.02 18.94 4.70
N GLY A 270 17.33 17.98 4.12
CA GLY A 270 17.82 16.63 3.83
C GLY A 270 17.32 15.60 4.83
N PHE A 271 17.56 14.31 4.54
CA PHE A 271 17.14 13.25 5.45
C PHE A 271 18.17 13.09 6.58
N ASP A 272 17.73 13.37 7.80
CA ASP A 272 18.49 13.18 9.05
C ASP A 272 17.70 12.26 10.00
N TRP A 273 18.24 11.08 10.24
CA TRP A 273 17.68 10.09 11.17
C TRP A 273 17.48 10.65 12.59
N ALA A 274 18.50 11.31 13.11
CA ALA A 274 18.46 11.83 14.50
C ALA A 274 17.38 12.90 14.65
N ALA A 275 17.23 13.79 13.66
CA ALA A 275 16.19 14.80 13.66
C ALA A 275 14.80 14.16 13.60
N GLN A 276 14.56 13.19 12.72
CA GLN A 276 13.27 12.50 12.63
C GLN A 276 12.94 11.70 13.89
N THR A 277 13.91 11.00 14.46
CA THR A 277 13.73 10.25 15.71
C THR A 277 13.40 11.18 16.88
N ALA A 278 14.06 12.33 16.99
CA ALA A 278 13.78 13.32 18.03
C ALA A 278 12.35 13.89 17.94
N LEU A 279 11.85 14.12 16.72
CA LEU A 279 10.46 14.55 16.49
C LEU A 279 9.46 13.49 16.94
N LEU A 280 9.70 12.22 16.56
CA LEU A 280 8.85 11.10 16.93
C LEU A 280 8.82 10.87 18.45
N ASP A 281 9.98 10.89 19.12
CA ASP A 281 10.09 10.76 20.57
C ASP A 281 9.41 11.95 21.30
N GLY A 282 9.61 13.16 20.79
CA GLY A 282 8.97 14.36 21.33
C GLY A 282 7.44 14.29 21.22
N HIS A 283 6.91 13.82 20.09
CA HIS A 283 5.48 13.62 19.90
C HIS A 283 4.93 12.53 20.84
N ALA A 284 5.58 11.37 20.93
CA ALA A 284 5.16 10.27 21.79
C ALA A 284 5.02 10.72 23.28
N ARG A 285 5.93 11.57 23.76
CA ARG A 285 5.86 12.13 25.10
C ARG A 285 4.66 13.10 25.28
N ARG A 286 4.38 13.94 24.28
CA ARG A 286 3.27 14.91 24.33
C ARG A 286 1.91 14.23 24.35
N VAL A 287 1.75 13.16 23.57
CA VAL A 287 0.49 12.38 23.52
C VAL A 287 0.41 11.30 24.61
N GLY A 288 1.40 11.22 25.51
CA GLY A 288 1.40 10.28 26.63
C GLY A 288 1.57 8.81 26.24
N ALA A 289 2.22 8.56 25.11
CA ALA A 289 2.48 7.20 24.61
C ALA A 289 3.72 6.53 25.23
N ILE A 290 4.61 7.31 25.86
CA ILE A 290 5.80 6.89 26.65
C ILE A 290 6.06 7.83 27.81
#